data_97ea547d8fdfc6433c68ab095500fd0c
#
_entry.id   97ea547d8fdfc6433c68ab095500fd0c
#
_cell.length_a   1.000
_cell.length_b   1.000
_cell.length_c   1.000
_cell.angle_alpha   90.00
_cell.angle_beta   90.00
_cell.angle_gamma   90.00
#
_symmetry.space_group_name_H-M   'P 1'
#
loop_
_entity.id
_entity.type
_entity.pdbx_description
1 polymer ?
#
loop_
_entity_poly.entity_id
_entity_poly.type
_entity_poly.pdbx_seq_one_letter_code
_entity_poly.pdbx_strand_id
1 'polypeptide(L)'
;MVKIIDARKIGSEEVVAQLRRPGGFLSPEVRGSARRILRDVRVRGDEALAEYTERFDGVRLERFRILGKEIERSRASLPSELEGSCLAAFENVRAFHEREMDRSWEMSRDGATVGQRVRPLRRAGVYVPGGHAAYPSTLMMAAIPAQVAGVREICVCAPPGPDGR
;
A
#
# COMPACT_ATOMS: atom_id res chain seq x y z
N MET A 1 -4.23 -24.51 11.70
CA MET A 1 -5.46 -25.29 11.41
C MET A 1 -6.57 -24.30 11.03
N VAL A 2 -7.25 -24.51 9.92
CA VAL A 2 -8.37 -23.65 9.48
C VAL A 2 -9.63 -24.08 10.26
N LYS A 3 -10.33 -23.12 10.88
CA LYS A 3 -11.61 -23.35 11.55
C LYS A 3 -12.72 -23.33 10.50
N ILE A 4 -13.44 -24.44 10.36
CA ILE A 4 -14.60 -24.54 9.47
C ILE A 4 -15.85 -24.26 10.28
N ILE A 5 -16.69 -23.33 9.83
CA ILE A 5 -17.98 -22.97 10.43
C ILE A 5 -19.07 -23.34 9.43
N ASP A 6 -19.94 -24.27 9.80
CA ASP A 6 -21.10 -24.65 8.98
C ASP A 6 -22.32 -23.82 9.39
N ALA A 7 -22.61 -22.75 8.62
CA ALA A 7 -23.69 -21.84 8.88
C ALA A 7 -25.08 -22.51 8.90
N ARG A 8 -25.23 -23.64 8.23
CA ARG A 8 -26.53 -24.39 8.20
C ARG A 8 -26.84 -25.06 9.55
N LYS A 9 -25.75 -25.30 10.37
CA LYS A 9 -25.92 -25.97 11.68
C LYS A 9 -26.14 -25.01 12.83
N ILE A 10 -25.59 -23.81 12.75
CA ILE A 10 -25.59 -22.88 13.89
C ILE A 10 -26.36 -21.58 13.63
N GLY A 11 -26.85 -21.35 12.42
CA GLY A 11 -27.56 -20.13 12.06
C GLY A 11 -26.67 -18.90 11.83
N SER A 12 -27.22 -17.90 11.18
CA SER A 12 -26.46 -16.70 10.76
C SER A 12 -25.96 -15.83 11.91
N GLU A 13 -26.74 -15.69 12.97
CA GLU A 13 -26.37 -14.86 14.14
C GLU A 13 -25.16 -15.41 14.87
N GLU A 14 -25.15 -16.72 15.08
CA GLU A 14 -24.02 -17.40 15.73
C GLU A 14 -22.77 -17.38 14.85
N VAL A 15 -22.92 -17.50 13.52
CA VAL A 15 -21.80 -17.32 12.56
C VAL A 15 -21.21 -15.93 12.70
N VAL A 16 -22.04 -14.88 12.72
CA VAL A 16 -21.60 -13.50 12.87
C VAL A 16 -20.91 -13.30 14.24
N ALA A 17 -21.46 -13.87 15.30
CA ALA A 17 -20.85 -13.79 16.64
C ALA A 17 -19.45 -14.44 16.67
N GLN A 18 -19.29 -15.61 16.04
CA GLN A 18 -18.00 -16.31 15.96
C GLN A 18 -16.98 -15.63 15.02
N LEU A 19 -17.43 -14.88 14.03
CA LEU A 19 -16.59 -14.12 13.12
C LEU A 19 -16.23 -12.73 13.65
N ARG A 20 -17.04 -12.18 14.57
CA ARG A 20 -16.72 -10.91 15.23
C ARG A 20 -15.45 -11.05 16.04
N ARG A 21 -14.44 -10.28 15.68
CA ARG A 21 -13.21 -10.11 16.47
C ARG A 21 -13.51 -9.05 17.54
N PRO A 22 -13.48 -9.40 18.83
CA PRO A 22 -13.62 -8.39 19.90
C PRO A 22 -12.47 -7.39 19.81
N GLY A 23 -12.77 -6.09 19.77
CA GLY A 23 -11.79 -5.06 20.06
C GLY A 23 -11.11 -4.36 18.88
N GLY A 24 -11.57 -4.50 17.64
CA GLY A 24 -10.97 -3.78 16.48
C GLY A 24 -9.64 -4.36 16.01
N PHE A 25 -9.16 -3.90 14.85
CA PHE A 25 -8.02 -4.50 14.16
C PHE A 25 -6.64 -4.28 14.83
N LEU A 26 -6.54 -3.38 15.82
CA LEU A 26 -5.27 -3.04 16.48
C LEU A 26 -5.43 -2.95 17.98
N SER A 27 -4.56 -3.65 18.73
CA SER A 27 -4.51 -3.50 20.17
C SER A 27 -4.04 -2.09 20.60
N PRO A 28 -4.41 -1.62 21.80
CA PRO A 28 -3.93 -0.32 22.32
C PRO A 28 -2.40 -0.21 22.31
N GLU A 29 -1.69 -1.30 22.61
CA GLU A 29 -0.23 -1.38 22.64
C GLU A 29 0.37 -1.15 21.26
N VAL A 30 -0.17 -1.83 20.22
CA VAL A 30 0.27 -1.67 18.81
C VAL A 30 0.02 -0.24 18.37
N ARG A 31 -1.14 0.31 18.66
CA ARG A 31 -1.47 1.70 18.35
C ARG A 31 -0.56 2.69 19.09
N GLY A 32 -0.25 2.42 20.34
CA GLY A 32 0.69 3.21 21.15
C GLY A 32 2.10 3.19 20.56
N SER A 33 2.59 2.03 20.14
CA SER A 33 3.89 1.85 19.50
C SER A 33 3.99 2.60 18.17
N ALA A 34 2.98 2.46 17.31
CA ALA A 34 2.94 3.19 16.05
C ALA A 34 2.95 4.72 16.25
N ARG A 35 2.16 5.22 17.21
CA ARG A 35 2.16 6.66 17.54
C ARG A 35 3.50 7.15 18.05
N ARG A 36 4.22 6.37 18.85
CA ARG A 36 5.57 6.71 19.32
C ARG A 36 6.54 6.84 18.15
N ILE A 37 6.60 5.82 17.28
CA ILE A 37 7.47 5.82 16.10
C ILE A 37 7.18 7.03 15.21
N LEU A 38 5.90 7.27 14.89
CA LEU A 38 5.50 8.40 14.06
C LEU A 38 5.89 9.77 14.67
N ARG A 39 5.77 9.91 15.99
CA ARG A 39 6.19 11.13 16.69
C ARG A 39 7.70 11.30 16.63
N ASP A 40 8.45 10.24 16.89
CA ASP A 40 9.90 10.26 16.93
C ASP A 40 10.48 10.61 15.56
N VAL A 41 9.99 9.94 14.50
CA VAL A 41 10.37 10.24 13.11
C VAL A 41 10.00 11.68 12.74
N ARG A 42 8.87 12.20 13.19
CA ARG A 42 8.48 13.59 12.93
C ARG A 42 9.44 14.60 13.56
N VAL A 43 10.01 14.29 14.71
CA VAL A 43 10.90 15.18 15.47
C VAL A 43 12.35 15.03 15.02
N ARG A 44 12.84 13.80 14.86
CA ARG A 44 14.24 13.46 14.60
C ARG A 44 14.56 13.12 13.14
N GLY A 45 13.53 12.98 12.30
CA GLY A 45 13.70 12.71 10.86
C GLY A 45 14.44 11.40 10.57
N ASP A 46 15.41 11.50 9.66
CA ASP A 46 16.18 10.36 9.16
C ASP A 46 17.01 9.66 10.22
N GLU A 47 17.42 10.35 11.30
CA GLU A 47 18.11 9.74 12.42
C GLU A 47 17.24 8.68 13.11
N ALA A 48 15.97 9.01 13.40
CA ALA A 48 15.03 8.07 13.96
C ALA A 48 14.72 6.92 12.98
N LEU A 49 14.61 7.21 11.69
CA LEU A 49 14.42 6.17 10.67
C LEU A 49 15.59 5.20 10.65
N ALA A 50 16.84 5.67 10.72
CA ALA A 50 18.01 4.81 10.75
C ALA A 50 18.00 3.88 11.97
N GLU A 51 17.70 4.42 13.15
CA GLU A 51 17.61 3.62 14.39
C GLU A 51 16.48 2.58 14.32
N TYR A 52 15.31 2.95 13.83
CA TYR A 52 14.20 2.00 13.72
C TYR A 52 14.45 0.94 12.65
N THR A 53 15.04 1.29 11.51
CA THR A 53 15.43 0.34 10.47
C THR A 53 16.48 -0.64 10.99
N GLU A 54 17.51 -0.16 11.69
CA GLU A 54 18.50 -1.03 12.33
C GLU A 54 17.86 -1.96 13.37
N ARG A 55 16.93 -1.44 14.17
CA ARG A 55 16.24 -2.22 15.21
C ARG A 55 15.29 -3.29 14.67
N PHE A 56 14.53 -2.99 13.61
CA PHE A 56 13.47 -3.86 13.12
C PHE A 56 13.88 -4.71 11.93
N ASP A 57 14.72 -4.17 11.07
CA ASP A 57 15.17 -4.82 9.84
C ASP A 57 16.62 -5.33 9.95
N GLY A 58 17.35 -4.97 11.02
CA GLY A 58 18.72 -5.42 11.26
C GLY A 58 19.77 -4.73 10.38
N VAL A 59 19.40 -3.68 9.67
CA VAL A 59 20.26 -2.97 8.71
C VAL A 59 20.30 -1.49 9.03
N ARG A 60 21.49 -0.91 9.13
CA ARG A 60 21.67 0.53 9.25
C ARG A 60 21.84 1.15 7.86
N LEU A 61 20.90 2.02 7.50
CA LEU A 61 20.92 2.75 6.24
C LEU A 61 21.47 4.17 6.44
N GLU A 62 22.38 4.58 5.55
CA GLU A 62 22.87 5.96 5.48
C GLU A 62 21.95 6.84 4.60
N ARG A 63 21.17 6.21 3.74
CA ARG A 63 20.27 6.87 2.81
C ARG A 63 19.01 6.04 2.58
N PHE A 64 17.87 6.71 2.68
CA PHE A 64 16.55 6.07 2.52
C PHE A 64 15.99 6.19 1.11
N ARG A 65 16.51 7.10 0.30
CA ARG A 65 16.03 7.31 -1.06
C ARG A 65 16.82 6.50 -2.07
N ILE A 66 16.12 5.63 -2.81
CA ILE A 66 16.67 4.93 -3.97
C ILE A 66 16.71 5.92 -5.14
N LEU A 67 17.85 5.99 -5.82
CA LEU A 67 18.04 6.88 -6.97
C LEU A 67 17.58 6.19 -8.26
N GLY A 68 17.13 6.98 -9.24
CA GLY A 68 16.68 6.47 -10.53
C GLY A 68 17.70 5.55 -11.22
N LYS A 69 18.99 5.89 -11.15
CA LYS A 69 20.08 5.04 -11.68
C LYS A 69 20.16 3.66 -11.02
N GLU A 70 19.80 3.53 -9.76
CA GLU A 70 19.79 2.24 -9.06
C GLU A 70 18.61 1.39 -9.53
N ILE A 71 17.45 2.03 -9.74
CA ILE A 71 16.26 1.38 -10.30
C ILE A 71 16.55 0.89 -11.72
N GLU A 72 17.18 1.72 -12.56
CA GLU A 72 17.56 1.36 -13.93
C GLU A 72 18.54 0.18 -13.97
N ARG A 73 19.55 0.17 -13.09
CA ARG A 73 20.48 -0.96 -12.99
C ARG A 73 19.78 -2.25 -12.55
N SER A 74 18.89 -2.17 -11.56
CA SER A 74 18.12 -3.32 -11.11
C SER A 74 17.22 -3.84 -12.20
N ARG A 75 16.56 -2.96 -12.95
CA ARG A 75 15.74 -3.34 -14.11
C ARG A 75 16.59 -4.05 -15.18
N ALA A 76 17.76 -3.52 -15.52
CA ALA A 76 18.66 -4.10 -16.52
C ALA A 76 19.20 -5.49 -16.12
N SER A 77 19.16 -5.84 -14.84
CA SER A 77 19.58 -7.17 -14.35
C SER A 77 18.43 -8.19 -14.28
N LEU A 78 17.18 -7.78 -14.57
CA LEU A 78 16.05 -8.69 -14.56
C LEU A 78 16.09 -9.65 -15.76
N PRO A 79 15.78 -10.94 -15.58
CA PRO A 79 15.53 -11.83 -16.69
C PRO A 79 14.39 -11.29 -17.57
N SER A 80 14.57 -11.35 -18.90
CA SER A 80 13.59 -10.82 -19.87
C SER A 80 12.19 -11.41 -19.72
N GLU A 81 12.10 -12.68 -19.36
CA GLU A 81 10.82 -13.36 -19.09
C GLU A 81 10.09 -12.76 -17.88
N LEU A 82 10.84 -12.45 -16.80
CA LEU A 82 10.27 -11.81 -15.61
C LEU A 82 9.84 -10.38 -15.91
N GLU A 83 10.65 -9.62 -16.64
CA GLU A 83 10.27 -8.27 -17.06
C GLU A 83 9.00 -8.31 -17.93
N GLY A 84 8.91 -9.23 -18.90
CA GLY A 84 7.72 -9.42 -19.71
C GLY A 84 6.48 -9.76 -18.91
N SER A 85 6.62 -10.65 -17.94
CA SER A 85 5.51 -11.01 -17.03
C SER A 85 5.04 -9.83 -16.16
N CYS A 86 5.98 -9.03 -15.66
CA CYS A 86 5.67 -7.82 -14.91
C CYS A 86 4.95 -6.77 -15.78
N LEU A 87 5.38 -6.57 -17.01
CA LEU A 87 4.73 -5.65 -17.94
C LEU A 87 3.31 -6.10 -18.30
N ALA A 88 3.10 -7.38 -18.56
CA ALA A 88 1.78 -7.93 -18.82
C ALA A 88 0.84 -7.75 -17.62
N ALA A 89 1.33 -8.00 -16.41
CA ALA A 89 0.56 -7.76 -15.18
C ALA A 89 0.22 -6.27 -15.00
N PHE A 90 1.18 -5.39 -15.27
CA PHE A 90 0.98 -3.94 -15.22
C PHE A 90 -0.16 -3.50 -16.15
N GLU A 91 -0.13 -3.93 -17.42
CA GLU A 91 -1.16 -3.55 -18.40
C GLU A 91 -2.54 -4.10 -18.03
N ASN A 92 -2.62 -5.32 -17.51
CA ASN A 92 -3.89 -5.90 -17.05
C ASN A 92 -4.51 -5.12 -15.89
N VAL A 93 -3.71 -4.77 -14.88
CA VAL A 93 -4.16 -3.97 -13.74
C VAL A 93 -4.59 -2.58 -14.19
N ARG A 94 -3.81 -1.95 -15.07
CA ARG A 94 -4.11 -0.64 -15.62
C ARG A 94 -5.42 -0.64 -16.39
N ALA A 95 -5.60 -1.57 -17.33
CA ALA A 95 -6.80 -1.67 -18.15
C ALA A 95 -8.08 -1.88 -17.30
N PHE A 96 -7.96 -2.59 -16.18
CA PHE A 96 -9.05 -2.76 -15.24
C PHE A 96 -9.41 -1.42 -14.57
N HIS A 97 -8.44 -0.76 -13.97
CA HIS A 97 -8.68 0.48 -13.21
C HIS A 97 -9.06 1.68 -14.07
N GLU A 98 -8.68 1.71 -15.35
CA GLU A 98 -9.16 2.73 -16.30
C GLU A 98 -10.69 2.66 -16.49
N ARG A 99 -11.31 1.51 -16.27
CA ARG A 99 -12.77 1.33 -16.35
C ARG A 99 -13.50 1.63 -15.05
N GLU A 100 -12.79 1.62 -13.92
CA GLU A 100 -13.35 1.96 -12.61
C GLU A 100 -13.40 3.47 -12.34
N MET A 101 -12.85 4.28 -13.25
CA MET A 101 -12.76 5.73 -13.04
C MET A 101 -14.12 6.39 -12.92
N ASP A 102 -14.40 6.92 -11.74
CA ASP A 102 -15.53 7.80 -11.51
C ASP A 102 -15.36 9.13 -12.27
N ARG A 103 -16.48 9.68 -12.72
CA ARG A 103 -16.53 10.98 -13.39
C ARG A 103 -17.27 12.00 -12.54
N SER A 104 -16.78 13.23 -12.56
CA SER A 104 -17.54 14.35 -12.01
C SER A 104 -18.80 14.57 -12.82
N TRP A 105 -19.90 14.87 -12.14
CA TRP A 105 -21.18 15.23 -12.75
C TRP A 105 -21.89 16.26 -11.91
N GLU A 106 -22.73 17.06 -12.54
CA GLU A 106 -23.63 17.99 -11.88
C GLU A 106 -24.98 18.02 -12.56
N MET A 107 -26.02 18.34 -11.82
CA MET A 107 -27.37 18.56 -12.30
C MET A 107 -27.99 19.74 -11.59
N SER A 108 -28.80 20.50 -12.33
CA SER A 108 -29.55 21.64 -11.80
C SER A 108 -31.03 21.32 -11.79
N ARG A 109 -31.69 21.58 -10.66
CA ARG A 109 -33.10 21.42 -10.49
C ARG A 109 -33.62 22.45 -9.47
N ASP A 110 -34.74 23.12 -9.80
CA ASP A 110 -35.47 24.03 -8.91
C ASP A 110 -34.59 25.14 -8.30
N GLY A 111 -33.60 25.67 -9.09
CA GLY A 111 -32.70 26.71 -8.67
C GLY A 111 -31.50 26.22 -7.83
N ALA A 112 -31.41 24.92 -7.56
CA ALA A 112 -30.28 24.30 -6.89
C ALA A 112 -29.42 23.52 -7.88
N THR A 113 -28.08 23.53 -7.67
CA THR A 113 -27.14 22.68 -8.41
C THR A 113 -26.52 21.68 -7.43
N VAL A 114 -26.63 20.40 -7.75
CA VAL A 114 -26.06 19.30 -6.98
C VAL A 114 -25.20 18.42 -7.88
N GLY A 115 -24.19 17.77 -7.33
CA GLY A 115 -23.30 16.95 -8.15
C GLY A 115 -22.23 16.24 -7.33
N GLN A 116 -21.40 15.50 -8.03
CA GLN A 116 -20.22 14.84 -7.50
C GLN A 116 -18.99 15.41 -8.19
N ARG A 117 -18.01 15.83 -7.39
CA ARG A 117 -16.73 16.29 -7.91
C ARG A 117 -15.65 15.28 -7.56
N VAL A 118 -15.13 14.60 -8.56
CA VAL A 118 -14.03 13.65 -8.45
C VAL A 118 -12.72 14.38 -8.73
N ARG A 119 -11.76 14.28 -7.80
CA ARG A 119 -10.43 14.90 -7.93
C ARG A 119 -9.35 13.93 -7.48
N PRO A 120 -8.22 13.86 -8.19
CA PRO A 120 -7.07 13.10 -7.74
C PRO A 120 -6.48 13.69 -6.45
N LEU A 121 -5.89 12.84 -5.62
CA LEU A 121 -4.98 13.27 -4.58
C LEU A 121 -3.73 13.88 -5.20
N ARG A 122 -3.14 14.87 -4.54
CA ARG A 122 -1.87 15.46 -5.02
C ARG A 122 -0.72 14.47 -4.88
N ARG A 123 -0.69 13.75 -3.76
CA ARG A 123 0.38 12.79 -3.41
C ARG A 123 -0.22 11.58 -2.72
N ALA A 124 0.30 10.39 -3.02
CA ALA A 124 -0.02 9.15 -2.35
C ALA A 124 1.25 8.45 -1.87
N GLY A 125 1.18 7.82 -0.70
CA GLY A 125 2.21 6.93 -0.19
C GLY A 125 1.76 5.47 -0.36
N VAL A 126 2.65 4.64 -0.87
CA VAL A 126 2.47 3.20 -1.02
C VAL A 126 3.49 2.49 -0.15
N TYR A 127 3.02 1.64 0.77
CA TYR A 127 3.88 0.75 1.52
C TYR A 127 3.82 -0.64 0.91
N VAL A 128 4.97 -1.17 0.52
CA VAL A 128 5.12 -2.53 0.01
C VAL A 128 5.80 -3.36 1.08
N PRO A 129 5.13 -4.39 1.62
CA PRO A 129 5.76 -5.26 2.61
C PRO A 129 6.96 -5.99 1.98
N GLY A 130 7.93 -6.32 2.82
CA GLY A 130 9.15 -7.04 2.44
C GLY A 130 9.51 -8.08 3.49
N GLY A 131 10.72 -8.57 3.46
CA GLY A 131 11.30 -9.50 4.41
C GLY A 131 11.48 -10.89 3.81
N HIS A 132 10.46 -11.72 3.78
CA HIS A 132 10.59 -13.11 3.28
C HIS A 132 10.49 -13.25 1.76
N ALA A 133 9.83 -12.31 1.08
CA ALA A 133 9.65 -12.32 -0.37
C ALA A 133 9.46 -10.89 -0.91
N ALA A 134 9.74 -10.70 -2.19
CA ALA A 134 9.34 -9.51 -2.92
C ALA A 134 7.87 -9.58 -3.30
N TYR A 135 7.17 -8.44 -3.17
CA TYR A 135 5.74 -8.35 -3.48
C TYR A 135 5.46 -7.34 -4.61
N PRO A 136 5.88 -7.62 -5.86
CA PRO A 136 5.66 -6.71 -6.98
C PRO A 136 4.18 -6.48 -7.25
N SER A 137 3.33 -7.47 -7.00
CA SER A 137 1.89 -7.35 -7.13
C SER A 137 1.29 -6.29 -6.19
N THR A 138 1.76 -6.19 -4.95
CA THR A 138 1.32 -5.15 -4.00
C THR A 138 1.66 -3.76 -4.53
N LEU A 139 2.86 -3.58 -5.08
CA LEU A 139 3.25 -2.32 -5.71
C LEU A 139 2.31 -1.98 -6.87
N MET A 140 2.08 -2.92 -7.80
CA MET A 140 1.22 -2.71 -8.96
C MET A 140 -0.21 -2.38 -8.55
N MET A 141 -0.80 -3.15 -7.64
CA MET A 141 -2.18 -2.97 -7.16
C MET A 141 -2.41 -1.68 -6.37
N ALA A 142 -1.35 -1.03 -5.89
CA ALA A 142 -1.46 0.23 -5.17
C ALA A 142 -1.04 1.43 -6.03
N ALA A 143 0.07 1.32 -6.78
CA ALA A 143 0.61 2.44 -7.56
C ALA A 143 -0.14 2.67 -8.87
N ILE A 144 -0.55 1.62 -9.57
CA ILE A 144 -1.24 1.74 -10.86
C ILE A 144 -2.61 2.43 -10.71
N PRO A 145 -3.50 2.05 -9.78
CA PRO A 145 -4.74 2.79 -9.53
C PRO A 145 -4.50 4.26 -9.20
N ALA A 146 -3.46 4.55 -8.41
CA ALA A 146 -3.10 5.93 -8.10
C ALA A 146 -2.68 6.72 -9.36
N GLN A 147 -1.91 6.11 -10.26
CA GLN A 147 -1.55 6.72 -11.55
C GLN A 147 -2.77 6.94 -12.43
N VAL A 148 -3.63 5.93 -12.57
CA VAL A 148 -4.87 6.01 -13.35
C VAL A 148 -5.79 7.11 -12.81
N ALA A 149 -5.89 7.23 -11.48
CA ALA A 149 -6.65 8.29 -10.82
C ALA A 149 -6.04 9.69 -10.97
N GLY A 150 -4.86 9.84 -11.59
CA GLY A 150 -4.21 11.12 -11.84
C GLY A 150 -3.40 11.67 -10.66
N VAL A 151 -3.00 10.82 -9.71
CA VAL A 151 -2.09 11.22 -8.61
C VAL A 151 -0.72 11.58 -9.19
N ARG A 152 -0.26 12.81 -8.92
CA ARG A 152 0.97 13.34 -9.55
C ARG A 152 2.25 12.84 -8.90
N GLU A 153 2.21 12.60 -7.59
CA GLU A 153 3.36 12.16 -6.83
C GLU A 153 3.02 10.87 -6.08
N ILE A 154 3.71 9.79 -6.42
CA ILE A 154 3.56 8.50 -5.73
C ILE A 154 4.89 8.19 -5.07
N CYS A 155 4.89 8.11 -3.75
CA CYS A 155 6.04 7.73 -2.94
C CYS A 155 5.89 6.26 -2.53
N VAL A 156 6.85 5.43 -2.88
CA VAL A 156 6.87 4.02 -2.52
C VAL A 156 7.87 3.80 -1.40
N CYS A 157 7.46 3.08 -0.36
CA CYS A 157 8.32 2.65 0.73
C CYS A 157 8.28 1.13 0.85
N ALA A 158 9.44 0.53 1.00
CA ALA A 158 9.60 -0.90 1.30
C ALA A 158 10.71 -1.06 2.35
N PRO A 159 10.67 -2.08 3.21
CA PRO A 159 11.81 -2.37 4.07
C PRO A 159 13.02 -2.79 3.23
N PRO A 160 14.25 -2.55 3.70
CA PRO A 160 15.45 -2.99 3.01
C PRO A 160 15.58 -4.51 3.06
N GLY A 161 16.29 -5.06 2.08
CA GLY A 161 16.78 -6.43 2.17
C GLY A 161 17.91 -6.60 3.21
N PRO A 162 18.34 -7.84 3.50
CA PRO A 162 19.39 -8.12 4.46
C PRO A 162 20.74 -7.47 4.12
N ASP A 163 20.94 -7.12 2.85
CA ASP A 163 22.12 -6.46 2.32
C ASP A 163 21.99 -4.92 2.26
N GLY A 164 20.91 -4.39 2.81
CA GLY A 164 20.62 -2.95 2.79
C GLY A 164 20.07 -2.42 1.45
N ARG A 165 19.63 -3.33 0.58
CA ARG A 165 19.10 -3.01 -0.74
C ARG A 165 17.65 -3.37 -0.88
#